data_e3ce4999abe1a44d5fb6bc9a0c7541be
#
_entry.id   e3ce4999abe1a44d5fb6bc9a0c7541be
#
_cell.length_a   1.000
_cell.length_b   1.000
_cell.length_c   1.000
_cell.angle_alpha   90.00
_cell.angle_beta   90.00
_cell.angle_gamma   90.00
#
_symmetry.space_group_name_H-M   'P 1'
#
loop_
_entity.id
_entity.type
_entity.pdbx_description
1 polymer ?
#
loop_
_entity_poly.entity_id
_entity_poly.type
_entity_poly.pdbx_seq_one_letter_code
_entity_poly.pdbx_strand_id
1 'polypeptide(L)'
;MNKVLILVIDGCAPEYITPEFAPNIHRLAEQFGFSKTVMAVVPTVTNVNHASILSGKFPSETGMAGNYYYNPVTGEEGFIEEKGFMKAETLLQAYRERGLKTAFLTVKGKLLGVYGHPASAH
;
A
#
# COMPACT_ATOMS: atom_id res chain seq x y z
N MET A 1 22.58 -8.59 4.86
CA MET A 1 21.09 -8.61 4.96
C MET A 1 20.56 -7.74 3.83
N ASN A 2 19.74 -8.30 2.94
CA ASN A 2 19.11 -7.54 1.86
C ASN A 2 17.95 -6.70 2.44
N LYS A 3 17.86 -5.47 1.99
CA LYS A 3 16.78 -4.55 2.38
C LYS A 3 15.85 -4.36 1.18
N VAL A 4 14.56 -4.29 1.42
CA VAL A 4 13.55 -3.97 0.41
C VAL A 4 12.85 -2.68 0.83
N LEU A 5 12.75 -1.74 -0.11
CA LEU A 5 11.99 -0.51 0.04
C LEU A 5 10.91 -0.49 -1.03
N ILE A 6 9.65 -0.35 -0.60
CA ILE A 6 8.52 -0.07 -1.49
C ILE A 6 8.15 1.39 -1.27
N LEU A 7 8.30 2.21 -2.30
CA LEU A 7 7.96 3.63 -2.27
C LEU A 7 6.74 3.86 -3.17
N VAL A 8 5.63 4.27 -2.55
CA VAL A 8 4.40 4.63 -3.27
C VAL A 8 4.23 6.14 -3.24
N ILE A 9 4.26 6.76 -4.40
CA ILE A 9 4.09 8.21 -4.55
C ILE A 9 2.72 8.43 -5.20
N ASP A 10 1.73 8.72 -4.37
CA ASP A 10 0.36 8.96 -4.80
C ASP A 10 0.25 10.28 -5.59
N GLY A 11 -0.50 10.27 -6.69
CA GLY A 11 -0.66 11.44 -7.55
C GLY A 11 0.58 11.80 -8.40
N CYS A 12 1.58 10.93 -8.45
CA CYS A 12 2.78 11.14 -9.26
C CYS A 12 2.63 10.45 -10.62
N ALA A 13 2.42 11.21 -11.67
CA ALA A 13 2.41 10.70 -13.02
C ALA A 13 3.84 10.39 -13.52
N PRO A 14 4.02 9.43 -14.44
CA PRO A 14 5.35 9.08 -14.98
C PRO A 14 6.12 10.28 -15.54
N GLU A 15 5.41 11.27 -16.07
CA GLU A 15 5.96 12.51 -16.63
C GLU A 15 6.72 13.37 -15.61
N TYR A 16 6.49 13.15 -14.31
CA TYR A 16 7.23 13.83 -13.24
C TYR A 16 8.56 13.16 -12.90
N ILE A 17 8.80 11.93 -13.40
CA ILE A 17 10.05 11.20 -13.13
C ILE A 17 11.06 11.52 -14.26
N THR A 18 11.54 12.73 -14.26
CA THR A 18 12.52 13.23 -15.23
C THR A 18 13.86 13.57 -14.56
N PRO A 19 14.96 13.74 -15.32
CA PRO A 19 16.22 14.21 -14.77
C PRO A 19 16.09 15.56 -14.05
N GLU A 20 15.17 16.40 -14.49
CA GLU A 20 14.93 17.73 -13.93
C GLU A 20 14.18 17.67 -12.60
N PHE A 21 13.07 16.92 -12.55
CA PHE A 21 12.16 16.92 -11.40
C PHE A 21 12.44 15.82 -10.36
N ALA A 22 12.97 14.69 -10.82
CA ALA A 22 13.26 13.55 -9.94
C ALA A 22 14.61 12.89 -10.29
N PRO A 23 15.73 13.63 -10.27
CA PRO A 23 17.02 13.18 -10.80
C PRO A 23 17.52 11.87 -10.18
N ASN A 24 17.29 11.66 -8.89
CA ASN A 24 17.77 10.46 -8.21
C ASN A 24 16.95 9.21 -8.58
N ILE A 25 15.63 9.34 -8.67
CA ILE A 25 14.76 8.23 -9.07
C ILE A 25 15.02 7.88 -10.53
N HIS A 26 15.09 8.90 -11.39
CA HIS A 26 15.42 8.72 -12.81
C HIS A 26 16.75 7.99 -12.97
N ARG A 27 17.81 8.45 -12.30
CA ARG A 27 19.14 7.82 -12.37
C ARG A 27 19.13 6.37 -11.88
N LEU A 28 18.39 6.06 -10.81
CA LEU A 28 18.28 4.69 -10.31
C LEU A 28 17.59 3.78 -11.33
N ALA A 29 16.52 4.25 -11.96
CA ALA A 29 15.80 3.50 -12.99
C ALA A 29 16.70 3.22 -14.21
N GLU A 30 17.44 4.21 -14.69
CA GLU A 30 18.34 4.09 -15.85
C GLU A 30 19.53 3.18 -15.59
N GLN A 31 20.18 3.29 -14.42
CA GLN A 31 21.43 2.58 -14.14
C GLN A 31 21.23 1.18 -13.54
N PHE A 32 20.18 0.96 -12.78
CA PHE A 32 20.03 -0.25 -11.95
C PHE A 32 18.68 -0.93 -12.08
N GLY A 33 17.75 -0.36 -12.83
CA GLY A 33 16.38 -0.82 -12.84
C GLY A 33 15.73 -0.85 -14.22
N PHE A 34 14.44 -0.79 -14.19
CA PHE A 34 13.60 -0.64 -15.37
C PHE A 34 12.34 0.15 -14.99
N SER A 35 11.70 0.74 -15.98
CA SER A 35 10.40 1.40 -15.83
C SER A 35 9.36 0.67 -16.67
N LYS A 36 8.17 0.45 -16.07
CA LYS A 36 7.02 -0.14 -16.76
C LYS A 36 5.73 0.56 -16.36
N THR A 37 4.88 0.79 -17.34
CA THR A 37 3.51 1.18 -17.08
C THR A 37 2.71 -0.05 -16.67
N VAL A 38 1.99 0.06 -15.57
CA VAL A 38 1.09 -0.98 -15.07
C VAL A 38 -0.31 -0.38 -14.88
N MET A 39 -1.33 -1.24 -14.91
CA MET A 39 -2.70 -0.82 -14.60
C MET A 39 -2.95 -0.95 -13.11
N ALA A 40 -3.60 0.07 -12.54
CA ALA A 40 -4.13 0.02 -11.19
C ALA A 40 -5.25 -1.04 -11.10
N VAL A 41 -5.48 -1.59 -9.91
CA VAL A 41 -6.65 -2.44 -9.68
C VAL A 41 -7.93 -1.58 -9.67
N VAL A 42 -9.04 -2.19 -10.01
CA VAL A 42 -10.36 -1.52 -10.03
C VAL A 42 -11.12 -1.91 -8.76
N PRO A 43 -11.72 -0.94 -8.06
CA PRO A 43 -11.70 0.52 -8.31
C PRO A 43 -10.33 1.16 -8.01
N THR A 44 -9.98 2.19 -8.79
CA THR A 44 -8.69 2.89 -8.71
C THR A 44 -8.59 3.86 -7.54
N VAL A 45 -8.94 3.38 -6.36
CA VAL A 45 -8.91 4.16 -5.11
C VAL A 45 -7.60 3.87 -4.36
N THR A 46 -7.01 4.88 -3.74
CA THR A 46 -5.72 4.77 -3.03
C THR A 46 -5.69 3.60 -2.05
N ASN A 47 -6.69 3.46 -1.18
CA ASN A 47 -6.72 2.37 -0.18
C ASN A 47 -6.79 0.99 -0.84
N VAL A 48 -7.58 0.85 -1.90
CA VAL A 48 -7.72 -0.42 -2.63
C VAL A 48 -6.40 -0.83 -3.26
N ASN A 49 -5.71 0.12 -3.92
CA ASN A 49 -4.40 -0.15 -4.52
C ASN A 49 -3.31 -0.43 -3.47
N HIS A 50 -3.32 0.27 -2.33
CA HIS A 50 -2.42 -0.05 -1.22
C HIS A 50 -2.64 -1.47 -0.68
N ALA A 51 -3.91 -1.90 -0.51
CA ALA A 51 -4.23 -3.27 -0.12
C ALA A 51 -3.63 -4.29 -1.09
N SER A 52 -3.79 -4.04 -2.38
CA SER A 52 -3.28 -4.93 -3.43
C SER A 52 -1.75 -4.95 -3.49
N ILE A 53 -1.09 -3.79 -3.39
CA ILE A 53 0.38 -3.71 -3.35
C ILE A 53 0.95 -4.43 -2.13
N LEU A 54 0.33 -4.23 -0.96
CA LEU A 54 0.81 -4.81 0.30
C LEU A 54 0.53 -6.31 0.45
N SER A 55 -0.41 -6.86 -0.30
CA SER A 55 -0.80 -8.28 -0.18
C SER A 55 -0.47 -9.11 -1.43
N GLY A 56 -0.26 -8.48 -2.57
CA GLY A 56 -0.17 -9.17 -3.86
C GLY A 56 -1.50 -9.77 -4.32
N LYS A 57 -2.65 -9.29 -3.77
CA LYS A 57 -3.99 -9.83 -4.01
C LYS A 57 -4.91 -8.80 -4.66
N PHE A 58 -5.92 -9.27 -5.39
CA PHE A 58 -6.95 -8.42 -5.97
C PHE A 58 -8.00 -7.99 -4.92
N PRO A 59 -8.80 -6.94 -5.20
CA PRO A 59 -9.83 -6.45 -4.29
C PRO A 59 -10.84 -7.52 -3.85
N SER A 60 -11.16 -8.47 -4.71
CA SER A 60 -12.03 -9.62 -4.40
C SER A 60 -11.47 -10.52 -3.29
N GLU A 61 -10.15 -10.58 -3.15
CA GLU A 61 -9.47 -11.38 -2.13
C GLU A 61 -9.13 -10.54 -0.90
N THR A 62 -8.75 -9.26 -1.09
CA THR A 62 -8.44 -8.37 0.03
C THR A 62 -9.68 -7.92 0.79
N GLY A 63 -10.85 -7.92 0.15
CA GLY A 63 -12.08 -7.36 0.69
C GLY A 63 -12.13 -5.83 0.67
N MET A 64 -11.06 -5.18 0.20
CA MET A 64 -10.96 -3.73 0.13
C MET A 64 -11.48 -3.23 -1.22
N ALA A 65 -12.73 -2.75 -1.24
CA ALA A 65 -13.40 -2.29 -2.46
C ALA A 65 -13.61 -0.76 -2.51
N GLY A 66 -13.18 -0.04 -1.48
CA GLY A 66 -13.37 1.42 -1.41
C GLY A 66 -12.79 2.04 -0.14
N ASN A 67 -13.19 3.28 0.12
CA ASN A 67 -12.89 4.00 1.37
C ASN A 67 -14.04 3.93 2.37
N TYR A 68 -15.20 3.47 1.93
CA TYR A 68 -16.44 3.45 2.70
C TYR A 68 -17.09 2.07 2.58
N TYR A 69 -17.73 1.62 3.64
CA TYR A 69 -18.45 0.35 3.66
C TYR A 69 -19.90 0.56 4.08
N TYR A 70 -20.75 -0.33 3.64
CA TYR A 70 -22.12 -0.52 4.12
C TYR A 70 -22.37 -2.00 4.36
N ASN A 71 -22.88 -2.34 5.55
CA ASN A 71 -23.27 -3.69 5.90
C ASN A 71 -24.79 -3.83 5.76
N PRO A 72 -25.30 -4.53 4.76
CA PRO A 72 -26.75 -4.62 4.52
C PRO A 72 -27.49 -5.44 5.57
N VAL A 73 -26.77 -6.21 6.40
CA VAL A 73 -27.41 -7.04 7.45
C VAL A 73 -27.61 -6.23 8.72
N THR A 74 -26.62 -5.44 9.12
CA THR A 74 -26.67 -4.65 10.37
C THR A 74 -27.12 -3.22 10.14
N GLY A 75 -27.06 -2.71 8.90
CA GLY A 75 -27.26 -1.31 8.56
C GLY A 75 -26.08 -0.41 8.92
N GLU A 76 -24.99 -0.97 9.43
CA GLU A 76 -23.78 -0.21 9.77
C GLU A 76 -23.07 0.27 8.52
N GLU A 77 -22.60 1.50 8.57
CA GLU A 77 -21.83 2.11 7.50
C GLU A 77 -20.75 3.05 8.06
N GLY A 78 -19.68 3.26 7.28
CA GLY A 78 -18.64 4.15 7.74
C GLY A 78 -17.40 4.14 6.84
N PHE A 79 -16.44 4.98 7.21
CA PHE A 79 -15.13 4.97 6.55
C PHE A 79 -14.29 3.80 7.04
N ILE A 80 -13.51 3.24 6.10
CA ILE A 80 -12.56 2.17 6.41
C ILE A 80 -11.28 2.83 6.93
N GLU A 81 -11.15 2.90 8.25
CA GLU A 81 -10.03 3.54 8.96
C GLU A 81 -9.37 2.63 10.00
N GLU A 82 -9.94 1.45 10.23
CA GLU A 82 -9.51 0.51 11.25
C GLU A 82 -9.10 -0.85 10.66
N LYS A 83 -8.47 -1.66 11.50
CA LYS A 83 -8.15 -3.05 11.19
C LYS A 83 -9.42 -3.90 11.09
N GLY A 84 -9.31 -5.00 10.34
CA GLY A 84 -10.38 -5.99 10.23
C GLY A 84 -11.14 -5.93 8.91
N PHE A 85 -11.05 -4.84 8.17
CA PHE A 85 -11.62 -4.78 6.83
C PHE A 85 -10.79 -5.55 5.80
N MET A 86 -9.46 -5.55 5.97
CA MET A 86 -8.58 -6.29 5.09
C MET A 86 -8.54 -7.77 5.46
N LYS A 87 -8.97 -8.61 4.51
CA LYS A 87 -9.06 -10.08 4.68
C LYS A 87 -7.77 -10.81 4.31
N ALA A 88 -6.90 -10.18 3.53
CA ALA A 88 -5.65 -10.77 3.09
C ALA A 88 -4.48 -10.36 4.00
N GLU A 89 -3.55 -11.29 4.22
CA GLU A 89 -2.29 -11.01 4.89
C GLU A 89 -1.44 -10.02 4.09
N THR A 90 -0.78 -9.11 4.78
CA THR A 90 0.15 -8.15 4.18
C THR A 90 1.58 -8.66 4.21
N LEU A 91 2.41 -8.16 3.30
CA LEU A 91 3.87 -8.37 3.33
C LEU A 91 4.49 -7.98 4.68
N LEU A 92 3.93 -6.93 5.33
CA LEU A 92 4.41 -6.49 6.63
C LEU A 92 4.15 -7.53 7.72
N GLN A 93 3.00 -8.19 7.69
CA GLN A 93 2.66 -9.29 8.59
C GLN A 93 3.53 -10.52 8.30
N ALA A 94 3.54 -10.96 7.04
CA ALA A 94 4.30 -12.14 6.61
C ALA A 94 5.80 -12.05 6.94
N TYR A 95 6.40 -10.89 6.77
CA TYR A 95 7.82 -10.68 7.11
C TYR A 95 8.06 -10.65 8.61
N ARG A 96 7.16 -10.06 9.38
CA ARG A 96 7.25 -10.03 10.83
C ARG A 96 7.15 -11.43 11.43
N GLU A 97 6.24 -12.26 10.95
CA GLU A 97 6.10 -13.65 11.38
C GLU A 97 7.37 -14.49 11.12
N ARG A 98 8.16 -14.05 10.13
CA ARG A 98 9.48 -14.62 9.86
C ARG A 98 10.63 -13.96 10.64
N GLY A 99 10.32 -13.14 11.63
CA GLY A 99 11.32 -12.45 12.47
C GLY A 99 12.04 -11.30 11.77
N LEU A 100 11.54 -10.82 10.63
CA LEU A 100 12.14 -9.70 9.92
C LEU A 100 11.59 -8.38 10.45
N LYS A 101 12.46 -7.37 10.54
CA LYS A 101 12.06 -6.02 10.91
C LYS A 101 11.35 -5.34 9.73
N THR A 102 10.18 -4.81 9.98
CA THR A 102 9.38 -4.07 9.00
C THR A 102 9.07 -2.67 9.53
N ALA A 103 8.95 -1.71 8.61
CA ALA A 103 8.48 -0.36 8.90
C ALA A 103 7.44 0.04 7.86
N PHE A 104 6.38 0.71 8.30
CA PHE A 104 5.37 1.30 7.45
C PHE A 104 5.28 2.79 7.77
N LEU A 105 5.62 3.61 6.79
CA LEU A 105 5.61 5.06 6.88
C LEU A 105 4.57 5.62 5.92
N THR A 106 3.72 6.51 6.38
CA THR A 106 2.68 7.13 5.57
C THR A 106 2.33 8.51 6.08
N VAL A 107 1.93 9.40 5.18
CA VAL A 107 1.37 10.72 5.53
C VAL A 107 -0.15 10.67 5.76
N LYS A 108 -0.80 9.53 5.46
CA LYS A 108 -2.23 9.32 5.62
C LYS A 108 -2.50 8.49 6.87
N GLY A 109 -2.91 9.13 7.98
CA GLY A 109 -3.13 8.47 9.28
C GLY A 109 -4.05 7.24 9.20
N LYS A 110 -5.11 7.30 8.39
CA LYS A 110 -6.04 6.17 8.19
C LYS A 110 -5.36 4.90 7.65
N LEU A 111 -4.29 5.03 6.85
CA LEU A 111 -3.55 3.86 6.36
C LEU A 111 -2.79 3.16 7.49
N LEU A 112 -2.38 3.90 8.53
CA LEU A 112 -1.81 3.30 9.74
C LEU A 112 -2.86 2.47 10.49
N GLY A 113 -4.09 2.94 10.56
CA GLY A 113 -5.21 2.19 11.15
C GLY A 113 -5.47 0.88 10.42
N VAL A 114 -5.51 0.90 9.10
CA VAL A 114 -5.85 -0.27 8.27
C VAL A 114 -4.68 -1.24 8.14
N TYR A 115 -3.47 -0.76 7.82
CA TYR A 115 -2.31 -1.60 7.45
C TYR A 115 -1.20 -1.58 8.50
N GLY A 116 -1.16 -0.55 9.33
CA GLY A 116 -0.18 -0.44 10.40
C GLY A 116 -0.39 -1.51 11.46
N HIS A 117 0.70 -1.90 12.09
CA HIS A 117 0.65 -2.68 13.32
C HIS A 117 1.09 -1.77 14.45
N PRO A 118 0.55 -1.89 15.68
CA PRO A 118 1.12 -1.17 16.79
C PRO A 118 2.61 -1.47 16.82
N ALA A 119 3.43 -0.43 16.73
CA ALA A 119 4.84 -0.56 16.99
C ALA A 119 4.97 -1.15 18.39
N SER A 120 5.56 -2.33 18.51
CA SER A 120 6.14 -2.71 19.78
C SER A 120 7.28 -1.72 19.99
N ALA A 121 7.02 -0.68 20.78
CA ALA A 121 8.07 0.19 21.29
C ALA A 121 9.01 -0.70 22.11
N HIS A 122 10.22 -0.86 21.64
CA HIS A 122 11.35 -1.37 22.37
C HIS A 122 12.40 -0.29 22.41
#